data_49776f043067a1a912253c12de33cf2d
#
_entry.id   49776f043067a1a912253c12de33cf2d
#
_cell.length_a   1.000
_cell.length_b   1.000
_cell.length_c   1.000
_cell.angle_alpha   90.00
_cell.angle_beta   90.00
_cell.angle_gamma   90.00
#
_symmetry.space_group_name_H-M   'P 1'
#
loop_
_entity.id
_entity.type
_entity.pdbx_description
1 polymer ?
#
loop_
_entity_poly.entity_id
_entity_poly.type
_entity_poly.pdbx_seq_one_letter_code
_entity_poly.pdbx_strand_id
1 'polypeptide(L)'
;MPTKEEIIWKHKKVGELYTKEVSLKVEGVVDEKYVKDYISKKGNIKAISLGIGGGRELNWLDKLKNVKEVIGIDYSPDLLDVCEKLSRKCKVKVICFKDNLFFLKKFKKFIKKEKLPLIYICLLNTLGNFTIKEREKVLRNVRGLMKKKDRLVLCLYKRPEKIKAKIFLPRQIKIKGNSGRRVKLGTLLEYGALEFLWLPILEKYHQLPRFWYNEKTDDVTIYVGKEKILISHRFSEEEIKKLAQKAKLKIEKLIEGKFMYVVILKV
;
A
#
# COMPACT_ATOMS: atom_id res chain seq x y z
N MET A 1 11.67 -19.35 5.68
CA MET A 1 12.55 -18.41 4.96
C MET A 1 11.73 -17.18 4.57
N PRO A 2 12.28 -15.95 4.60
CA PRO A 2 11.57 -14.78 4.12
C PRO A 2 11.29 -14.93 2.62
N THR A 3 10.14 -14.46 2.16
CA THR A 3 9.83 -14.44 0.74
C THR A 3 10.79 -13.47 0.02
N LYS A 4 10.98 -13.63 -1.30
CA LYS A 4 11.85 -12.71 -2.07
C LYS A 4 11.31 -11.28 -2.07
N GLU A 5 10.01 -11.10 -1.96
CA GLU A 5 9.33 -9.82 -1.78
C GLU A 5 9.70 -9.13 -0.46
N GLU A 6 9.77 -9.91 0.63
CA GLU A 6 10.27 -9.42 1.91
C GLU A 6 11.71 -8.93 1.82
N ILE A 7 12.53 -9.53 0.94
CA ILE A 7 13.92 -9.14 0.76
C ILE A 7 14.05 -7.77 0.09
N ILE A 8 13.20 -7.46 -0.90
CA ILE A 8 13.22 -6.14 -1.57
C ILE A 8 12.84 -5.04 -0.61
N TRP A 9 11.73 -5.21 0.12
CA TRP A 9 11.28 -4.22 1.08
C TRP A 9 12.19 -4.06 2.31
N LYS A 10 13.09 -5.02 2.54
CA LYS A 10 14.16 -4.91 3.55
C LYS A 10 15.36 -4.09 3.11
N HIS A 11 15.45 -3.70 1.86
CA HIS A 11 16.59 -2.93 1.39
C HIS A 11 16.43 -1.46 1.77
N LYS A 12 17.29 -0.92 2.63
CA LYS A 12 17.22 0.46 3.15
C LYS A 12 17.05 1.52 2.06
N LYS A 13 17.80 1.40 0.95
CA LYS A 13 17.66 2.31 -0.20
C LYS A 13 16.29 2.22 -0.87
N VAL A 14 15.61 1.06 -0.88
CA VAL A 14 14.23 0.91 -1.38
C VAL A 14 13.29 1.72 -0.51
N GLY A 15 13.43 1.63 0.81
CA GLY A 15 12.63 2.40 1.76
C GLY A 15 12.79 3.90 1.59
N GLU A 16 14.04 4.38 1.51
CA GLU A 16 14.35 5.79 1.34
C GLU A 16 13.86 6.34 0.00
N LEU A 17 14.09 5.62 -1.11
CA LEU A 17 13.61 6.01 -2.43
C LEU A 17 12.10 5.95 -2.53
N TYR A 18 11.46 4.91 -2.00
CA TYR A 18 10.02 4.79 -1.96
C TYR A 18 9.40 5.98 -1.21
N THR A 19 9.92 6.30 -0.04
CA THR A 19 9.41 7.43 0.75
C THR A 19 9.68 8.75 0.04
N LYS A 20 10.87 8.97 -0.51
CA LYS A 20 11.26 10.20 -1.18
C LYS A 20 10.56 10.39 -2.53
N GLU A 21 10.56 9.38 -3.39
CA GLU A 21 10.03 9.50 -4.76
C GLU A 21 8.51 9.33 -4.81
N VAL A 22 7.95 8.42 -4.03
CA VAL A 22 6.50 8.18 -3.99
C VAL A 22 5.80 9.23 -3.15
N SER A 23 6.36 9.65 -2.02
CA SER A 23 5.78 10.72 -1.20
C SER A 23 5.72 12.05 -1.95
N LEU A 24 6.77 12.39 -2.70
CA LEU A 24 6.87 13.68 -3.37
C LEU A 24 6.11 13.75 -4.70
N LYS A 25 5.94 12.63 -5.41
CA LYS A 25 5.31 12.60 -6.75
C LYS A 25 3.87 12.12 -6.76
N VAL A 26 3.43 11.47 -5.70
CA VAL A 26 2.08 10.92 -5.54
C VAL A 26 1.26 11.76 -4.54
N GLU A 27 1.78 12.89 -4.08
CA GLU A 27 0.98 13.92 -3.42
C GLU A 27 -0.10 14.40 -4.39
N GLY A 28 -1.36 14.08 -4.08
CA GLY A 28 -2.49 14.44 -4.94
C GLY A 28 -3.04 13.29 -5.78
N VAL A 29 -2.67 12.06 -5.53
CA VAL A 29 -3.48 10.93 -6.01
C VAL A 29 -4.90 11.13 -5.50
N VAL A 30 -5.81 11.24 -6.44
CA VAL A 30 -7.23 11.57 -6.23
C VAL A 30 -7.86 10.79 -5.07
N ASP A 31 -7.34 9.62 -4.81
CA ASP A 31 -7.84 8.67 -3.83
C ASP A 31 -7.52 9.05 -2.38
N GLU A 32 -6.39 9.71 -2.12
CA GLU A 32 -6.10 10.23 -0.78
C GLU A 32 -7.08 11.31 -0.34
N LYS A 33 -7.57 12.12 -1.26
CA LYS A 33 -8.60 13.13 -0.97
C LYS A 33 -9.84 12.47 -0.38
N TYR A 34 -10.33 11.39 -0.98
CA TYR A 34 -11.50 10.67 -0.47
C TYR A 34 -11.27 10.06 0.92
N VAL A 35 -10.07 9.54 1.16
CA VAL A 35 -9.71 8.98 2.48
C VAL A 35 -9.64 10.09 3.53
N LYS A 36 -8.98 11.20 3.21
CA LYS A 36 -8.89 12.39 4.08
C LYS A 36 -10.28 12.93 4.41
N ASP A 37 -11.12 13.16 3.39
CA ASP A 37 -12.49 13.66 3.54
C ASP A 37 -13.35 12.70 4.37
N TYR A 38 -13.16 11.39 4.21
CA TYR A 38 -13.88 10.40 5.01
C TYR A 38 -13.47 10.43 6.46
N ILE A 39 -12.17 10.47 6.74
CA ILE A 39 -11.62 10.49 8.10
C ILE A 39 -11.97 11.80 8.81
N SER A 40 -11.86 12.95 8.13
CA SER A 40 -12.13 14.28 8.72
C SER A 40 -13.55 14.45 9.23
N LYS A 41 -14.51 13.71 8.66
CA LYS A 41 -15.93 13.73 9.05
C LYS A 41 -16.27 12.81 10.22
N LYS A 42 -15.29 12.08 10.76
CA LYS A 42 -15.50 11.22 11.92
C LYS A 42 -15.25 11.99 13.22
N GLY A 43 -15.81 11.51 14.34
CA GLY A 43 -15.41 11.95 15.66
C GLY A 43 -13.96 11.59 15.97
N ASN A 44 -13.54 11.73 17.21
CA ASN A 44 -12.20 11.34 17.62
C ASN A 44 -11.92 9.87 17.32
N ILE A 45 -10.81 9.60 16.63
CA ILE A 45 -10.41 8.25 16.20
C ILE A 45 -8.92 8.00 16.43
N LYS A 46 -8.53 6.75 16.36
CA LYS A 46 -7.14 6.36 16.09
C LYS A 46 -7.03 5.78 14.68
N ALA A 47 -6.00 6.15 13.95
CA ALA A 47 -5.70 5.63 12.63
C ALA A 47 -4.70 4.47 12.73
N ILE A 48 -5.02 3.36 12.08
CA ILE A 48 -4.15 2.17 12.01
C ILE A 48 -3.72 2.00 10.57
N SER A 49 -2.48 2.34 10.24
CA SER A 49 -1.95 2.18 8.88
C SER A 49 -1.34 0.80 8.69
N LEU A 50 -1.93 0.04 7.77
CA LEU A 50 -1.53 -1.32 7.40
C LEU A 50 -0.56 -1.27 6.21
N GLY A 51 0.71 -1.54 6.46
CA GLY A 51 1.79 -1.33 5.48
C GLY A 51 2.16 0.14 5.40
N ILE A 52 2.45 0.78 6.54
CA ILE A 52 2.77 2.21 6.61
C ILE A 52 4.02 2.58 5.80
N GLY A 53 4.91 1.63 5.57
CA GLY A 53 6.17 1.89 4.90
C GLY A 53 6.98 2.98 5.61
N GLY A 54 7.46 3.98 4.86
CA GLY A 54 8.17 5.13 5.40
C GLY A 54 7.30 6.22 6.03
N GLY A 55 5.98 6.00 6.16
CA GLY A 55 5.09 6.93 6.88
C GLY A 55 4.54 8.07 6.03
N ARG A 56 4.40 7.89 4.73
CA ARG A 56 3.89 8.93 3.82
C ARG A 56 2.58 9.57 4.27
N GLU A 57 1.63 8.78 4.72
CA GLU A 57 0.32 9.24 5.19
C GLU A 57 0.40 10.11 6.46
N LEU A 58 1.49 10.09 7.18
CA LEU A 58 1.69 10.96 8.35
C LEU A 58 1.64 12.43 7.95
N ASN A 59 2.09 12.78 6.73
CA ASN A 59 2.07 14.16 6.22
C ASN A 59 0.67 14.80 6.24
N TRP A 60 -0.38 13.99 6.18
CA TRP A 60 -1.75 14.49 6.20
C TRP A 60 -2.56 14.00 7.40
N LEU A 61 -2.31 12.82 7.95
CA LEU A 61 -2.96 12.37 9.19
C LEU A 61 -2.67 13.32 10.35
N ASP A 62 -1.45 13.83 10.43
CA ASP A 62 -1.03 14.82 11.44
C ASP A 62 -1.83 16.13 11.39
N LYS A 63 -2.39 16.47 10.23
CA LYS A 63 -3.20 17.69 10.04
C LYS A 63 -4.67 17.52 10.42
N LEU A 64 -5.12 16.30 10.66
CA LEU A 64 -6.52 15.99 11.00
C LEU A 64 -6.74 16.07 12.51
N LYS A 65 -7.43 17.12 13.00
CA LYS A 65 -7.65 17.40 14.43
C LYS A 65 -8.35 16.26 15.19
N ASN A 66 -9.12 15.43 14.50
CA ASN A 66 -9.86 14.29 15.06
C ASN A 66 -9.04 13.00 15.14
N VAL A 67 -7.86 12.95 14.54
CA VAL A 67 -6.91 11.82 14.69
C VAL A 67 -6.11 12.02 15.97
N LYS A 68 -6.30 11.16 16.95
CA LYS A 68 -5.64 11.29 18.28
C LYS A 68 -4.35 10.50 18.40
N GLU A 69 -4.20 9.48 17.60
CA GLU A 69 -2.99 8.64 17.53
C GLU A 69 -2.94 7.94 16.18
N VAL A 70 -1.74 7.75 15.65
CA VAL A 70 -1.49 6.94 14.47
C VAL A 70 -0.63 5.75 14.87
N ILE A 71 -1.05 4.54 14.49
CA ILE A 71 -0.27 3.32 14.66
C ILE A 71 0.04 2.78 13.28
N GLY A 72 1.30 2.83 12.90
CA GLY A 72 1.79 2.30 11.64
C GLY A 72 2.31 0.89 11.80
N ILE A 73 1.82 -0.04 10.98
CA ILE A 73 2.28 -1.43 10.98
C ILE A 73 3.01 -1.70 9.69
N ASP A 74 4.24 -2.18 9.78
CA ASP A 74 4.99 -2.68 8.62
C ASP A 74 5.85 -3.88 9.02
N TYR A 75 6.22 -4.67 8.04
CA TYR A 75 7.13 -5.79 8.24
C TYR A 75 8.60 -5.37 8.09
N SER A 76 8.87 -4.36 7.27
CA SER A 76 10.22 -3.88 6.94
C SER A 76 10.79 -3.00 8.05
N PRO A 77 11.87 -3.41 8.74
CA PRO A 77 12.51 -2.57 9.75
C PRO A 77 13.06 -1.28 9.13
N ASP A 78 13.64 -1.36 7.93
CA ASP A 78 14.24 -0.20 7.26
C ASP A 78 13.20 0.87 6.90
N LEU A 79 12.00 0.45 6.48
CA LEU A 79 10.89 1.38 6.24
C LEU A 79 10.38 1.97 7.56
N LEU A 80 10.29 1.19 8.62
CA LEU A 80 9.89 1.68 9.93
C LEU A 80 10.89 2.68 10.51
N ASP A 81 12.19 2.50 10.30
CA ASP A 81 13.21 3.48 10.69
C ASP A 81 12.98 4.85 10.02
N VAL A 82 12.58 4.83 8.73
CA VAL A 82 12.20 6.07 8.02
C VAL A 82 10.93 6.67 8.61
N CYS A 83 9.92 5.83 8.86
CA CYS A 83 8.67 6.23 9.49
C CYS A 83 8.91 6.86 10.87
N GLU A 84 9.76 6.27 11.71
CA GLU A 84 10.09 6.78 13.03
C GLU A 84 10.80 8.15 12.96
N LYS A 85 11.71 8.35 11.99
CA LYS A 85 12.33 9.67 11.77
C LYS A 85 11.30 10.72 11.38
N LEU A 86 10.33 10.36 10.53
CA LEU A 86 9.26 11.26 10.15
C LEU A 86 8.30 11.54 11.30
N SER A 87 7.97 10.53 12.10
CA SER A 87 7.05 10.61 13.24
C SER A 87 7.47 11.64 14.29
N ARG A 88 8.78 11.83 14.50
CA ARG A 88 9.32 12.84 15.41
C ARG A 88 8.97 14.28 15.04
N LYS A 89 8.54 14.52 13.80
CA LYS A 89 8.10 15.83 13.29
C LYS A 89 6.59 16.00 13.36
N CYS A 90 5.84 14.95 13.68
CA CYS A 90 4.38 14.98 13.78
C CYS A 90 3.93 15.53 15.13
N LYS A 91 2.81 16.27 15.12
CA LYS A 91 2.12 16.73 16.35
C LYS A 91 1.29 15.61 16.98
N VAL A 92 0.72 14.75 16.14
CA VAL A 92 -0.03 13.57 16.59
C VAL A 92 0.94 12.50 17.09
N LYS A 93 0.55 11.79 18.16
CA LYS A 93 1.33 10.65 18.63
C LYS A 93 1.35 9.56 17.57
N VAL A 94 2.55 9.10 17.19
CA VAL A 94 2.78 8.03 16.21
C VAL A 94 3.51 6.87 16.88
N ILE A 95 3.04 5.65 16.62
CA ILE A 95 3.69 4.42 17.05
C ILE A 95 3.99 3.58 15.80
N CYS A 96 5.25 3.34 15.52
CA CYS A 96 5.70 2.44 14.46
C CYS A 96 5.81 1.02 15.01
N PHE A 97 5.09 0.07 14.44
CA PHE A 97 4.91 -1.26 14.98
C PHE A 97 5.36 -2.33 13.99
N LYS A 98 6.41 -3.08 14.33
CA LYS A 98 6.90 -4.17 13.50
C LYS A 98 6.05 -5.42 13.68
N ASP A 99 5.19 -5.69 12.70
CA ASP A 99 4.39 -6.92 12.66
C ASP A 99 4.10 -7.32 11.21
N ASN A 100 3.68 -8.55 11.01
CA ASN A 100 3.30 -9.06 9.71
C ASN A 100 1.77 -9.09 9.59
N LEU A 101 1.23 -8.49 8.52
CA LEU A 101 -0.21 -8.40 8.25
C LEU A 101 -0.89 -9.78 8.15
N PHE A 102 -0.10 -10.81 7.82
CA PHE A 102 -0.56 -12.20 7.84
C PHE A 102 -0.93 -12.74 9.22
N PHE A 103 -0.32 -12.23 10.27
CA PHE A 103 -0.49 -12.78 11.60
C PHE A 103 -1.03 -11.77 12.59
N LEU A 104 -0.58 -10.53 12.53
CA LEU A 104 -0.92 -9.44 13.45
C LEU A 104 -0.85 -9.86 14.92
N LYS A 105 0.07 -10.80 15.24
CA LYS A 105 0.13 -11.45 16.57
C LYS A 105 0.45 -10.47 17.69
N LYS A 106 1.44 -9.62 17.47
CA LYS A 106 1.87 -8.62 18.46
C LYS A 106 0.85 -7.52 18.53
N PHE A 107 0.41 -7.01 17.38
CA PHE A 107 -0.57 -5.94 17.29
C PHE A 107 -1.91 -6.32 17.92
N LYS A 108 -2.38 -7.56 17.75
CA LYS A 108 -3.61 -8.06 18.38
C LYS A 108 -3.59 -7.95 19.91
N LYS A 109 -2.44 -8.22 20.54
CA LYS A 109 -2.29 -8.07 22.00
C LYS A 109 -2.33 -6.60 22.41
N PHE A 110 -1.69 -5.74 21.62
CA PHE A 110 -1.60 -4.30 21.85
C PHE A 110 -2.96 -3.60 21.77
N ILE A 111 -3.78 -3.90 20.73
CA ILE A 111 -5.01 -3.17 20.42
C ILE A 111 -6.24 -3.56 21.26
N LYS A 112 -6.19 -4.67 22.02
CA LYS A 112 -7.36 -5.21 22.75
C LYS A 112 -8.05 -4.20 23.67
N LYS A 113 -7.30 -3.30 24.32
CA LYS A 113 -7.81 -2.35 25.33
C LYS A 113 -8.27 -1.03 24.73
N GLU A 114 -8.28 -0.90 23.39
CA GLU A 114 -8.56 0.37 22.75
C GLU A 114 -10.04 0.77 22.88
N LYS A 115 -10.31 2.01 23.29
CA LYS A 115 -11.66 2.54 23.52
C LYS A 115 -12.18 3.41 22.37
N LEU A 116 -11.29 4.15 21.71
CA LEU A 116 -11.66 4.98 20.58
C LEU A 116 -12.01 4.12 19.36
N PRO A 117 -12.88 4.61 18.47
CA PRO A 117 -13.06 3.99 17.18
C PRO A 117 -11.74 3.93 16.39
N LEU A 118 -11.52 2.82 15.72
CA LEU A 118 -10.34 2.61 14.90
C LEU A 118 -10.69 2.74 13.42
N ILE A 119 -9.87 3.47 12.68
CA ILE A 119 -9.91 3.45 11.22
C ILE A 119 -8.62 2.80 10.73
N TYR A 120 -8.79 1.57 10.24
CA TYR A 120 -7.72 0.85 9.55
C TYR A 120 -7.61 1.40 8.14
N ILE A 121 -6.43 1.75 7.70
CA ILE A 121 -6.14 2.25 6.35
C ILE A 121 -5.08 1.37 5.69
N CYS A 122 -5.33 0.96 4.46
CA CYS A 122 -4.44 0.15 3.65
C CYS A 122 -4.33 0.81 2.28
N LEU A 123 -3.30 1.64 2.12
CA LEU A 123 -3.14 2.54 0.97
C LEU A 123 -2.23 1.95 -0.11
N LEU A 124 -2.19 2.62 -1.26
CA LEU A 124 -1.26 2.33 -2.37
C LEU A 124 -1.19 0.85 -2.75
N ASN A 125 -2.36 0.20 -2.78
CA ASN A 125 -2.44 -1.19 -3.22
C ASN A 125 -1.63 -2.20 -2.39
N THR A 126 -1.33 -1.88 -1.13
CA THR A 126 -0.60 -2.82 -0.24
C THR A 126 -1.23 -4.21 -0.24
N LEU A 127 -2.58 -4.30 -0.26
CA LEU A 127 -3.28 -5.58 -0.35
C LEU A 127 -3.02 -6.31 -1.67
N GLY A 128 -2.76 -5.59 -2.75
CA GLY A 128 -2.43 -6.14 -4.07
C GLY A 128 -1.05 -6.82 -4.15
N ASN A 129 -0.19 -6.60 -3.16
CA ASN A 129 1.13 -7.23 -3.11
C ASN A 129 1.08 -8.68 -2.61
N PHE A 130 -0.09 -9.15 -2.23
CA PHE A 130 -0.33 -10.51 -1.75
C PHE A 130 -1.00 -11.38 -2.81
N THR A 131 -0.82 -12.69 -2.73
CA THR A 131 -1.60 -13.65 -3.53
C THR A 131 -3.07 -13.65 -3.10
N ILE A 132 -3.96 -14.21 -3.92
CA ILE A 132 -5.41 -14.20 -3.63
C ILE A 132 -5.75 -14.84 -2.26
N LYS A 133 -5.10 -15.98 -1.93
CA LYS A 133 -5.30 -16.65 -0.63
C LYS A 133 -4.79 -15.81 0.54
N GLU A 134 -3.72 -15.10 0.31
CA GLU A 134 -3.09 -14.23 1.28
C GLU A 134 -3.94 -12.97 1.52
N ARG A 135 -4.49 -12.35 0.49
CA ARG A 135 -5.43 -11.21 0.61
C ARG A 135 -6.61 -11.55 1.51
N GLU A 136 -7.23 -12.72 1.28
CA GLU A 136 -8.32 -13.19 2.10
C GLU A 136 -7.91 -13.37 3.57
N LYS A 137 -6.73 -13.91 3.82
CA LYS A 137 -6.21 -14.10 5.18
C LYS A 137 -5.93 -12.77 5.87
N VAL A 138 -5.29 -11.81 5.18
CA VAL A 138 -5.06 -10.45 5.73
C VAL A 138 -6.38 -9.79 6.11
N LEU A 139 -7.38 -9.80 5.20
CA LEU A 139 -8.67 -9.19 5.49
C LEU A 139 -9.39 -9.87 6.65
N ARG A 140 -9.35 -11.20 6.76
CA ARG A 140 -9.92 -11.93 7.91
C ARG A 140 -9.20 -11.59 9.21
N ASN A 141 -7.90 -11.43 9.20
CA ASN A 141 -7.13 -11.05 10.38
C ASN A 141 -7.52 -9.64 10.84
N VAL A 142 -7.57 -8.67 9.92
CA VAL A 142 -8.01 -7.30 10.23
C VAL A 142 -9.45 -7.30 10.74
N ARG A 143 -10.37 -8.02 10.06
CA ARG A 143 -11.76 -8.17 10.50
C ARG A 143 -11.85 -8.71 11.93
N GLY A 144 -11.00 -9.67 12.31
CA GLY A 144 -10.95 -10.22 13.66
C GLY A 144 -10.48 -9.24 14.75
N LEU A 145 -9.93 -8.09 14.37
CA LEU A 145 -9.54 -7.00 15.27
C LEU A 145 -10.61 -5.90 15.35
N MET A 146 -11.46 -5.78 14.32
CA MET A 146 -12.44 -4.71 14.21
C MET A 146 -13.64 -4.92 15.12
N LYS A 147 -14.07 -3.81 15.74
CA LYS A 147 -15.34 -3.68 16.48
C LYS A 147 -16.39 -3.04 15.57
N LYS A 148 -17.67 -3.07 15.96
CA LYS A 148 -18.81 -2.52 15.20
C LYS A 148 -18.62 -1.07 14.74
N LYS A 149 -17.94 -0.25 15.55
CA LYS A 149 -17.68 1.17 15.24
C LYS A 149 -16.43 1.41 14.38
N ASP A 150 -15.61 0.38 14.16
CA ASP A 150 -14.40 0.48 13.39
C ASP A 150 -14.66 0.42 11.89
N ARG A 151 -13.74 0.92 11.10
CA ARG A 151 -13.78 0.88 9.63
C ARG A 151 -12.44 0.46 9.07
N LEU A 152 -12.49 -0.21 7.92
CA LEU A 152 -11.31 -0.51 7.11
C LEU A 152 -11.45 0.23 5.78
N VAL A 153 -10.48 1.07 5.47
CA VAL A 153 -10.38 1.80 4.21
C VAL A 153 -9.26 1.19 3.37
N LEU A 154 -9.61 0.73 2.19
CA LEU A 154 -8.67 0.15 1.22
C LEU A 154 -8.54 1.08 0.02
N CYS A 155 -7.32 1.30 -0.46
CA CYS A 155 -7.05 1.87 -1.77
C CYS A 155 -6.42 0.80 -2.65
N LEU A 156 -7.14 0.37 -3.68
CA LEU A 156 -6.81 -0.78 -4.52
C LEU A 156 -6.67 -0.34 -5.97
N TYR A 157 -5.58 -0.71 -6.65
CA TYR A 157 -5.42 -0.38 -8.06
C TYR A 157 -6.50 -1.04 -8.91
N LYS A 158 -7.13 -0.22 -9.74
CA LYS A 158 -8.18 -0.65 -10.66
C LYS A 158 -7.59 -1.45 -11.81
N ARG A 159 -8.32 -2.46 -12.26
CA ARG A 159 -8.04 -3.17 -13.50
C ARG A 159 -8.11 -2.19 -14.68
N PRO A 160 -7.09 -2.12 -15.53
CA PRO A 160 -7.13 -1.24 -16.69
C PRO A 160 -8.17 -1.72 -17.71
N GLU A 161 -8.89 -0.80 -18.32
CA GLU A 161 -9.93 -1.12 -19.33
C GLU A 161 -9.34 -1.72 -20.60
N LYS A 162 -8.11 -1.30 -20.97
CA LYS A 162 -7.39 -1.80 -22.14
C LYS A 162 -5.94 -2.08 -21.78
N ILE A 163 -5.54 -3.32 -21.97
CA ILE A 163 -4.15 -3.74 -21.79
C ILE A 163 -3.48 -3.67 -23.16
N LYS A 164 -2.57 -2.71 -23.31
CA LYS A 164 -1.88 -2.47 -24.59
C LYS A 164 -0.66 -3.36 -24.82
N ALA A 165 -0.14 -4.03 -23.79
CA ALA A 165 1.00 -4.94 -23.92
C ALA A 165 1.06 -5.96 -22.79
N LYS A 166 1.45 -7.20 -23.13
CA LYS A 166 1.61 -8.30 -22.16
C LYS A 166 2.93 -8.23 -21.39
N ILE A 167 3.92 -7.58 -21.98
CA ILE A 167 5.26 -7.41 -21.42
C ILE A 167 5.57 -5.92 -21.41
N PHE A 168 5.75 -5.39 -20.23
CA PHE A 168 6.23 -4.03 -20.05
C PHE A 168 7.76 -4.10 -19.96
N LEU A 169 8.42 -4.00 -21.11
CA LEU A 169 9.84 -3.70 -21.11
C LEU A 169 9.99 -2.22 -20.86
N PRO A 170 10.88 -1.83 -19.95
CA PRO A 170 11.22 -0.43 -19.76
C PRO A 170 11.89 0.09 -21.00
N ARG A 171 11.12 0.50 -21.98
CA ARG A 171 11.64 1.24 -23.11
C ARG A 171 12.10 2.59 -22.57
N GLN A 172 13.39 2.66 -22.22
CA GLN A 172 14.10 3.92 -21.98
C GLN A 172 13.84 4.62 -20.64
N ILE A 173 14.29 4.00 -19.56
CA ILE A 173 14.78 4.82 -18.45
C ILE A 173 16.27 5.04 -18.73
N LYS A 174 16.63 6.27 -19.03
CA LYS A 174 18.02 6.71 -18.99
C LYS A 174 18.33 7.10 -17.55
N ILE A 175 19.20 6.32 -16.92
CA ILE A 175 19.77 6.61 -15.62
C ILE A 175 20.51 7.96 -15.74
N LYS A 176 20.38 8.79 -14.73
CA LYS A 176 20.97 10.12 -14.64
C LYS A 176 22.46 10.06 -15.00
N GLY A 177 22.81 10.65 -16.09
CA GLY A 177 24.14 10.64 -16.70
C GLY A 177 24.06 10.78 -18.22
N ASN A 178 23.06 10.20 -18.86
CA ASN A 178 22.86 10.31 -20.30
C ASN A 178 21.36 10.34 -20.65
N SER A 179 20.88 11.51 -20.99
CA SER A 179 19.62 11.83 -21.69
C SER A 179 18.42 10.90 -21.39
N GLY A 180 17.73 11.07 -20.26
CA GLY A 180 16.55 10.30 -19.92
C GLY A 180 15.25 10.85 -20.50
N ARG A 181 14.38 10.00 -21.07
CA ARG A 181 12.98 10.34 -21.29
C ARG A 181 12.22 10.25 -19.98
N ARG A 182 11.50 11.31 -19.61
CA ARG A 182 10.55 11.28 -18.49
C ARG A 182 9.44 10.31 -18.84
N VAL A 183 9.23 9.26 -18.07
CA VAL A 183 8.01 8.45 -18.15
C VAL A 183 6.84 9.33 -17.72
N LYS A 184 5.77 9.38 -18.52
CA LYS A 184 4.59 10.16 -18.17
C LYS A 184 3.99 9.62 -16.88
N LEU A 185 3.64 10.49 -15.95
CA LEU A 185 3.06 10.13 -14.65
C LEU A 185 1.82 9.21 -14.78
N GLY A 186 1.02 9.38 -15.84
CA GLY A 186 -0.11 8.51 -16.16
C GLY A 186 0.28 7.06 -16.40
N THR A 187 1.41 6.81 -17.08
CA THR A 187 1.92 5.44 -17.29
C THR A 187 2.35 4.79 -15.98
N LEU A 188 2.99 5.56 -15.09
CA LEU A 188 3.37 5.11 -13.75
C LEU A 188 2.14 4.70 -12.92
N LEU A 189 1.07 5.47 -12.98
CA LEU A 189 -0.17 5.20 -12.25
C LEU A 189 -0.95 4.02 -12.87
N GLU A 190 -0.99 3.90 -14.20
CA GLU A 190 -1.64 2.78 -14.88
C GLU A 190 -0.99 1.43 -14.54
N TYR A 191 0.34 1.42 -14.37
CA TYR A 191 1.11 0.21 -14.07
C TYR A 191 1.49 0.09 -12.59
N GLY A 192 0.96 0.96 -11.75
CA GLY A 192 1.01 0.84 -10.31
C GLY A 192 2.29 1.31 -9.68
N ALA A 193 2.86 2.37 -10.20
CA ALA A 193 4.03 3.04 -9.59
C ALA A 193 5.21 2.09 -9.25
N LEU A 194 5.26 0.91 -9.88
CA LEU A 194 6.31 -0.08 -9.63
C LEU A 194 7.65 0.32 -10.23
N GLU A 195 7.64 1.30 -11.12
CA GLU A 195 8.84 1.78 -11.82
C GLU A 195 9.85 2.46 -10.88
N PHE A 196 9.43 2.99 -9.74
CA PHE A 196 10.37 3.56 -8.77
C PHE A 196 11.21 2.49 -8.05
N LEU A 197 10.82 1.22 -8.14
CA LEU A 197 11.62 0.11 -7.61
C LEU A 197 12.82 -0.26 -8.50
N TRP A 198 12.92 0.30 -9.68
CA TRP A 198 13.92 -0.07 -10.66
C TRP A 198 15.35 0.22 -10.22
N LEU A 199 15.59 1.44 -9.73
CA LEU A 199 16.93 1.81 -9.31
C LEU A 199 17.44 0.89 -8.18
N PRO A 200 16.67 0.65 -7.12
CA PRO A 200 17.05 -0.32 -6.09
C PRO A 200 17.22 -1.74 -6.60
N ILE A 201 16.37 -2.17 -7.54
CA ILE A 201 16.48 -3.50 -8.15
C ILE A 201 17.74 -3.59 -9.01
N LEU A 202 18.01 -2.58 -9.84
CA LEU A 202 19.21 -2.54 -10.67
C LEU A 202 20.48 -2.52 -9.82
N GLU A 203 20.51 -1.70 -8.76
CA GLU A 203 21.65 -1.61 -7.84
C GLU A 203 21.92 -2.94 -7.12
N LYS A 204 20.85 -3.66 -6.74
CA LYS A 204 20.98 -4.91 -6.00
C LYS A 204 21.28 -6.13 -6.88
N TYR A 205 20.67 -6.21 -8.03
CA TYR A 205 20.73 -7.41 -8.89
C TYR A 205 21.57 -7.19 -10.14
N HIS A 206 22.06 -5.97 -10.39
CA HIS A 206 22.81 -5.59 -11.59
C HIS A 206 22.09 -5.96 -12.91
N GLN A 207 20.76 -6.05 -12.85
CA GLN A 207 19.91 -6.42 -13.97
C GLN A 207 18.65 -5.55 -14.01
N LEU A 208 18.19 -5.23 -15.23
CA LEU A 208 16.95 -4.50 -15.40
C LEU A 208 15.75 -5.40 -15.08
N PRO A 209 14.77 -4.91 -14.31
CA PRO A 209 13.55 -5.65 -14.05
C PRO A 209 12.70 -5.76 -15.31
N ARG A 210 11.99 -6.88 -15.45
CA ARG A 210 10.97 -7.09 -16.46
C ARG A 210 9.61 -7.12 -15.81
N PHE A 211 8.65 -6.44 -16.42
CA PHE A 211 7.27 -6.41 -15.95
C PHE A 211 6.43 -7.32 -16.85
N TRP A 212 5.65 -8.18 -16.23
CA TRP A 212 4.74 -9.09 -16.90
C TRP A 212 3.33 -8.90 -16.34
N TYR A 213 2.36 -8.61 -17.20
CA TYR A 213 0.97 -8.62 -16.84
C TYR A 213 0.34 -9.97 -17.20
N ASN A 214 -0.30 -10.60 -16.21
CA ASN A 214 -1.05 -11.83 -16.38
C ASN A 214 -2.55 -11.51 -16.46
N GLU A 215 -3.13 -11.63 -17.65
CA GLU A 215 -4.55 -11.35 -17.92
C GLU A 215 -5.51 -12.30 -17.17
N LYS A 216 -5.05 -13.52 -16.81
CA LYS A 216 -5.89 -14.49 -16.09
C LYS A 216 -6.02 -14.16 -14.62
N THR A 217 -5.00 -13.55 -14.03
CA THR A 217 -4.94 -13.25 -12.60
C THR A 217 -4.97 -11.76 -12.31
N ASP A 218 -4.90 -10.90 -13.32
CA ASP A 218 -4.79 -9.45 -13.20
C ASP A 218 -3.59 -8.99 -12.36
N ASP A 219 -2.53 -9.78 -12.37
CA ASP A 219 -1.31 -9.48 -11.65
C ASP A 219 -0.25 -8.85 -12.56
N VAL A 220 0.31 -7.73 -12.15
CA VAL A 220 1.60 -7.27 -12.65
C VAL A 220 2.68 -7.94 -11.83
N THR A 221 3.54 -8.71 -12.47
CA THR A 221 4.65 -9.39 -11.82
C THR A 221 5.96 -8.76 -12.26
N ILE A 222 6.85 -8.53 -11.31
CA ILE A 222 8.21 -8.06 -11.58
C ILE A 222 9.16 -9.24 -11.48
N TYR A 223 9.98 -9.37 -12.52
CA TYR A 223 11.04 -10.36 -12.60
C TYR A 223 12.41 -9.69 -12.70
N VAL A 224 13.42 -10.30 -12.08
CA VAL A 224 14.83 -10.00 -12.31
C VAL A 224 15.48 -11.30 -12.78
N GLY A 225 15.99 -11.32 -14.00
CA GLY A 225 16.39 -12.56 -14.64
C GLY A 225 15.19 -13.53 -14.75
N LYS A 226 15.30 -14.71 -14.16
CA LYS A 226 14.22 -15.71 -14.07
C LYS A 226 13.45 -15.63 -12.75
N GLU A 227 13.84 -14.77 -11.83
CA GLU A 227 13.27 -14.68 -10.49
C GLU A 227 12.10 -13.71 -10.43
N LYS A 228 10.99 -14.17 -9.87
CA LYS A 228 9.85 -13.35 -9.52
C LYS A 228 10.15 -12.60 -8.21
N ILE A 229 10.04 -11.28 -8.26
CA ILE A 229 10.42 -10.43 -7.13
C ILE A 229 9.21 -9.81 -6.44
N LEU A 230 8.23 -9.35 -7.21
CA LEU A 230 7.04 -8.69 -6.67
C LEU A 230 5.81 -9.03 -7.50
N ILE A 231 4.66 -9.06 -6.84
CA ILE A 231 3.33 -9.08 -7.47
C ILE A 231 2.64 -7.76 -7.12
N SER A 232 1.92 -7.20 -8.08
CA SER A 232 0.98 -6.12 -7.83
C SER A 232 -0.32 -6.40 -8.58
N HIS A 233 -1.34 -6.75 -7.83
CA HIS A 233 -2.64 -7.12 -8.37
C HIS A 233 -3.48 -5.90 -8.79
N ARG A 234 -4.32 -6.10 -9.79
CA ARG A 234 -5.33 -5.15 -10.25
C ARG A 234 -6.71 -5.70 -9.95
N PHE A 235 -7.53 -4.91 -9.30
CA PHE A 235 -8.83 -5.34 -8.80
C PHE A 235 -9.95 -4.93 -9.76
N SER A 236 -10.92 -5.82 -9.94
CA SER A 236 -12.25 -5.47 -10.42
C SER A 236 -13.21 -5.21 -9.24
N GLU A 237 -14.29 -4.50 -9.49
CA GLU A 237 -15.33 -4.27 -8.49
C GLU A 237 -15.91 -5.58 -7.97
N GLU A 238 -16.16 -6.53 -8.86
CA GLU A 238 -16.71 -7.85 -8.53
C GLU A 238 -15.77 -8.62 -7.59
N GLU A 239 -14.48 -8.60 -7.86
CA GLU A 239 -13.47 -9.23 -7.00
C GLU A 239 -13.44 -8.59 -5.61
N ILE A 240 -13.51 -7.26 -5.52
CA ILE A 240 -13.58 -6.54 -4.25
C ILE A 240 -14.80 -7.00 -3.44
N LYS A 241 -15.97 -7.12 -4.08
CA LYS A 241 -17.19 -7.61 -3.43
C LYS A 241 -17.02 -9.03 -2.91
N LYS A 242 -16.45 -9.93 -3.73
CA LYS A 242 -16.15 -11.33 -3.34
C LYS A 242 -15.17 -11.41 -2.16
N LEU A 243 -14.10 -10.60 -2.20
CA LEU A 243 -13.12 -10.56 -1.11
C LEU A 243 -13.72 -10.05 0.21
N ALA A 244 -14.54 -8.99 0.15
CA ALA A 244 -15.24 -8.47 1.33
C ALA A 244 -16.18 -9.52 1.92
N GLN A 245 -16.97 -10.20 1.09
CA GLN A 245 -17.88 -11.28 1.50
C GLN A 245 -17.13 -12.43 2.18
N LYS A 246 -16.05 -12.92 1.57
CA LYS A 246 -15.21 -14.00 2.13
C LYS A 246 -14.56 -13.62 3.46
N ALA A 247 -14.25 -12.35 3.65
CA ALA A 247 -13.73 -11.82 4.91
C ALA A 247 -14.83 -11.51 5.94
N LYS A 248 -16.11 -11.71 5.62
CA LYS A 248 -17.29 -11.34 6.43
C LYS A 248 -17.28 -9.84 6.78
N LEU A 249 -16.93 -9.01 5.81
CA LEU A 249 -16.99 -7.56 5.86
C LEU A 249 -18.09 -7.04 4.95
N LYS A 250 -18.77 -5.97 5.37
CA LYS A 250 -19.80 -5.30 4.58
C LYS A 250 -19.19 -4.06 3.93
N ILE A 251 -19.43 -3.86 2.63
CA ILE A 251 -19.05 -2.64 1.94
C ILE A 251 -20.01 -1.53 2.38
N GLU A 252 -19.48 -0.52 3.06
CA GLU A 252 -20.23 0.70 3.41
C GLU A 252 -20.21 1.68 2.25
N LYS A 253 -19.08 1.80 1.55
CA LYS A 253 -18.93 2.66 0.38
C LYS A 253 -17.85 2.10 -0.54
N LEU A 254 -18.10 2.19 -1.85
CA LEU A 254 -17.13 1.92 -2.90
C LEU A 254 -17.10 3.14 -3.81
N ILE A 255 -15.94 3.74 -3.97
CA ILE A 255 -15.69 4.91 -4.82
C ILE A 255 -14.74 4.45 -5.91
N GLU A 256 -15.17 4.60 -7.15
CA GLU A 256 -14.34 4.34 -8.30
C GLU A 256 -13.60 5.64 -8.70
N GLY A 257 -12.28 5.61 -8.55
CA GLY A 257 -11.38 6.64 -9.07
C GLY A 257 -10.88 6.31 -10.48
N LYS A 258 -10.06 7.18 -11.01
CA LYS A 258 -9.46 6.97 -12.34
C LYS A 258 -8.56 5.72 -12.38
N PHE A 259 -7.76 5.51 -11.34
CA PHE A 259 -6.74 4.45 -11.27
C PHE A 259 -6.95 3.47 -10.13
N MET A 260 -7.76 3.82 -9.16
CA MET A 260 -7.94 3.06 -7.93
C MET A 260 -9.42 3.03 -7.51
N TYR A 261 -9.75 2.00 -6.73
CA TYR A 261 -10.95 1.98 -5.91
C TYR A 261 -10.62 2.40 -4.48
N VAL A 262 -11.46 3.26 -3.90
CA VAL A 262 -11.47 3.48 -2.44
C VAL A 262 -12.66 2.73 -1.86
N VAL A 263 -12.38 1.76 -1.01
CA VAL A 263 -13.39 0.87 -0.44
C VAL A 263 -13.44 1.05 1.06
N ILE A 264 -14.61 1.36 1.58
CA ILE A 264 -14.86 1.48 3.02
C ILE A 264 -15.65 0.27 3.48
N LEU A 265 -15.07 -0.47 4.40
CA LEU A 265 -15.59 -1.72 4.91
C LEU A 265 -15.92 -1.61 6.40
N LYS A 266 -16.96 -2.33 6.81
CA LYS A 266 -17.39 -2.48 8.22
C LYS A 266 -17.69 -3.94 8.56
N VAL A 267 -17.73 -4.21 9.85
CA VAL A 267 -18.13 -5.52 10.42
C VAL A 267 -19.63 -5.72 10.31
#